data_65190047ee78be4b95fc9fdd93f7a250
#
_entry.id   65190047ee78be4b95fc9fdd93f7a250
#
_cell.length_a   1.000
_cell.length_b   1.000
_cell.length_c   1.000
_cell.angle_alpha   90.00
_cell.angle_beta   90.00
_cell.angle_gamma   90.00
#
_symmetry.space_group_name_H-M   'P 1'
#
loop_
_entity.id
_entity.type
_entity.pdbx_description
1 polymer ?
#
loop_
_entity_poly.entity_id
_entity_poly.type
_entity_poly.pdbx_seq_one_letter_code
_entity_poly.pdbx_strand_id
1 'polypeptide(L)'
;MAPKCPPPAPKPVEVFRSTMMANLPTATMLYKGDWHYEISHRFYPPLVDGYDSNFGLDGPASMRMAFGYGLSDQFTVTLGRSSLMDNLDLQIKNRVWDASSNSSSSALAVQIGLAWNTDADHIQIYVDRNRADSANFQYYVQLIYNARLFNDRFAFGIVPSYLHNSVIYSVERQQTFTLGTYYQLYFDDMWGVWIEYSPTLSGYQGILEPSQTGHSHNSLSSGVSIE
;
A
#
# COMPACT_ATOMS: atom_id res chain seq x y z
N MET A 1 32.87 -38.43 14.58
CA MET A 1 31.50 -38.13 14.11
C MET A 1 31.44 -36.65 13.82
N ALA A 2 31.19 -36.26 12.56
CA ALA A 2 31.01 -34.85 12.22
C ALA A 2 29.68 -34.35 12.81
N PRO A 3 29.62 -33.14 13.38
CA PRO A 3 28.38 -32.59 13.90
C PRO A 3 27.35 -32.47 12.76
N LYS A 4 26.18 -33.10 12.93
CA LYS A 4 25.06 -32.93 11.98
C LYS A 4 24.68 -31.44 11.98
N CYS A 5 24.75 -30.85 10.81
CA CYS A 5 24.23 -29.48 10.57
C CYS A 5 22.76 -29.45 11.07
N PRO A 6 22.34 -28.46 11.86
CA PRO A 6 20.95 -28.36 12.27
C PRO A 6 20.09 -28.17 11.00
N PRO A 7 18.87 -28.73 10.99
CA PRO A 7 17.96 -28.50 9.82
C PRO A 7 17.77 -27.02 9.61
N PRO A 8 17.66 -26.57 8.35
CA PRO A 8 17.39 -25.16 8.03
C PRO A 8 16.07 -24.75 8.72
N ALA A 9 16.06 -23.52 9.24
CA ALA A 9 14.84 -22.96 9.82
C ALA A 9 13.70 -22.99 8.78
N PRO A 10 12.46 -23.28 9.19
CA PRO A 10 11.33 -23.28 8.29
C PRO A 10 11.21 -21.88 7.65
N LYS A 11 11.10 -21.86 6.32
CA LYS A 11 10.90 -20.60 5.59
C LYS A 11 9.55 -19.99 5.97
N PRO A 12 9.46 -18.66 6.13
CA PRO A 12 8.18 -18.00 6.36
C PRO A 12 7.19 -18.32 5.25
N VAL A 13 5.90 -18.34 5.59
CA VAL A 13 4.82 -18.59 4.64
C VAL A 13 4.68 -17.39 3.71
N GLU A 14 4.85 -17.58 2.42
CA GLU A 14 4.60 -16.57 1.37
C GLU A 14 3.24 -16.82 0.75
N VAL A 15 2.30 -15.88 0.93
CA VAL A 15 0.97 -15.93 0.30
C VAL A 15 0.99 -15.19 -1.03
N PHE A 16 1.59 -14.02 -1.06
CA PHE A 16 1.87 -13.24 -2.26
C PHE A 16 3.39 -13.14 -2.44
N ARG A 17 3.85 -13.00 -3.66
CA ARG A 17 5.27 -12.88 -3.98
C ARG A 17 5.80 -11.44 -3.86
N SER A 18 4.90 -10.45 -3.84
CA SER A 18 5.24 -9.04 -3.64
C SER A 18 4.81 -8.54 -2.27
N THR A 19 5.56 -7.59 -1.71
CA THR A 19 5.23 -6.88 -0.46
C THR A 19 4.08 -5.90 -0.62
N MET A 20 3.73 -5.54 -1.87
CA MET A 20 2.65 -4.62 -2.25
C MET A 20 1.94 -5.17 -3.49
N MET A 21 0.62 -4.90 -3.59
CA MET A 21 -0.11 -4.87 -4.85
C MET A 21 0.10 -3.49 -5.51
N ALA A 22 -0.86 -2.97 -6.28
CA ALA A 22 -0.72 -1.63 -6.85
C ALA A 22 -0.74 -0.52 -5.78
N ASN A 23 -1.67 -0.59 -4.84
CA ASN A 23 -1.84 0.43 -3.80
C ASN A 23 -1.94 -0.16 -2.39
N LEU A 24 -2.24 -1.44 -2.26
CA LEU A 24 -2.46 -2.11 -0.99
C LEU A 24 -1.27 -2.99 -0.60
N PRO A 25 -0.88 -2.99 0.68
CA PRO A 25 0.18 -3.88 1.17
C PRO A 25 -0.31 -5.32 1.22
N THR A 26 0.61 -6.26 1.02
CA THR A 26 0.43 -7.69 1.31
C THR A 26 1.04 -8.05 2.66
N ALA A 27 0.71 -9.22 3.19
CA ALA A 27 1.34 -9.76 4.39
C ALA A 27 2.75 -10.34 4.14
N THR A 28 3.25 -10.27 2.90
CA THR A 28 4.61 -10.69 2.56
C THR A 28 5.63 -9.74 3.16
N MET A 29 6.67 -10.32 3.75
CA MET A 29 7.74 -9.62 4.44
C MET A 29 9.03 -9.68 3.63
N LEU A 30 9.94 -8.74 3.86
CA LEU A 30 11.33 -8.90 3.49
C LEU A 30 12.01 -9.83 4.49
N TYR A 31 12.86 -10.75 4.03
CA TYR A 31 13.67 -11.56 4.92
C TYR A 31 14.69 -10.70 5.66
N LYS A 32 15.16 -11.21 6.78
CA LYS A 32 16.18 -10.52 7.56
C LYS A 32 17.42 -10.19 6.73
N GLY A 33 17.71 -8.89 6.61
CA GLY A 33 18.85 -8.38 5.86
C GLY A 33 18.56 -8.04 4.40
N ASP A 34 17.38 -8.37 3.88
CA ASP A 34 17.00 -8.04 2.52
C ASP A 34 16.64 -6.56 2.38
N TRP A 35 16.94 -6.03 1.21
CA TRP A 35 16.59 -4.68 0.79
C TRP A 35 15.60 -4.71 -0.35
N HIS A 36 14.66 -3.78 -0.31
CA HIS A 36 13.71 -3.55 -1.38
C HIS A 36 13.74 -2.08 -1.77
N TYR A 37 13.82 -1.82 -3.08
CA TYR A 37 13.68 -0.48 -3.63
C TYR A 37 12.45 -0.43 -4.52
N GLU A 38 11.58 0.55 -4.27
CA GLU A 38 10.35 0.76 -5.02
C GLU A 38 10.34 2.15 -5.65
N ILE A 39 9.96 2.21 -6.91
CA ILE A 39 9.58 3.45 -7.59
C ILE A 39 8.14 3.28 -8.07
N SER A 40 7.26 4.15 -7.64
CA SER A 40 5.88 4.17 -8.12
C SER A 40 5.54 5.52 -8.75
N HIS A 41 4.82 5.46 -9.87
CA HIS A 41 4.33 6.63 -10.60
C HIS A 41 2.81 6.62 -10.57
N ARG A 42 2.22 7.80 -10.34
CA ARG A 42 0.78 8.04 -10.46
C ARG A 42 0.56 9.18 -11.42
N PHE A 43 0.04 8.86 -12.59
CA PHE A 43 -0.33 9.84 -13.61
C PHE A 43 -1.62 10.56 -13.21
N TYR A 44 -1.71 11.85 -13.47
CA TYR A 44 -2.88 12.67 -13.12
C TYR A 44 -4.00 12.65 -14.16
N PRO A 45 -3.73 12.55 -15.48
CA PRO A 45 -4.81 12.55 -16.45
C PRO A 45 -5.73 11.35 -16.25
N PRO A 46 -7.06 11.54 -16.27
CA PRO A 46 -8.00 10.46 -16.10
C PRO A 46 -8.06 9.56 -17.35
N LEU A 47 -8.34 8.27 -17.14
CA LEU A 47 -8.50 7.30 -18.24
C LEU A 47 -9.63 7.67 -19.21
N VAL A 48 -10.63 8.45 -18.76
CA VAL A 48 -11.77 8.87 -19.58
C VAL A 48 -11.40 9.86 -20.69
N ASP A 49 -10.24 10.49 -20.59
CA ASP A 49 -9.71 11.37 -21.66
C ASP A 49 -9.27 10.56 -22.90
N GLY A 50 -9.24 9.24 -22.77
CA GLY A 50 -9.03 8.32 -23.87
C GLY A 50 -7.70 8.52 -24.59
N TYR A 51 -7.75 8.49 -25.93
CA TYR A 51 -6.56 8.58 -26.76
C TYR A 51 -5.83 9.93 -26.66
N ASP A 52 -6.54 11.02 -26.37
CA ASP A 52 -5.96 12.37 -26.29
C ASP A 52 -4.94 12.50 -25.14
N SER A 53 -5.07 11.70 -24.09
CA SER A 53 -4.12 11.60 -22.99
C SER A 53 -3.34 10.28 -22.98
N ASN A 54 -3.35 9.53 -24.10
CA ASN A 54 -2.83 8.17 -24.17
C ASN A 54 -3.36 7.31 -22.99
N PHE A 55 -4.68 7.37 -22.75
CA PHE A 55 -5.36 6.68 -21.65
C PHE A 55 -4.76 7.01 -20.26
N GLY A 56 -4.41 8.27 -20.05
CA GLY A 56 -3.90 8.77 -18.79
C GLY A 56 -2.37 8.67 -18.62
N LEU A 57 -1.65 8.14 -19.62
CA LEU A 57 -0.19 7.97 -19.54
C LEU A 57 0.60 9.21 -19.97
N ASP A 58 0.00 10.10 -20.77
CA ASP A 58 0.61 11.36 -21.22
C ASP A 58 0.23 12.48 -20.27
N GLY A 59 1.14 12.89 -19.41
CA GLY A 59 0.90 14.02 -18.54
C GLY A 59 1.76 14.00 -17.27
N PRO A 60 1.55 15.00 -16.40
CA PRO A 60 2.28 15.07 -15.16
C PRO A 60 1.94 13.87 -14.27
N ALA A 61 2.94 13.40 -13.53
CA ALA A 61 2.79 12.31 -12.60
C ALA A 61 3.45 12.65 -11.26
N SER A 62 2.89 12.16 -10.17
CA SER A 62 3.61 12.08 -8.91
C SER A 62 4.46 10.82 -8.88
N MET A 63 5.63 10.95 -8.27
CA MET A 63 6.55 9.84 -8.08
C MET A 63 6.76 9.61 -6.59
N ARG A 64 6.77 8.34 -6.19
CA ARG A 64 7.21 7.92 -4.86
C ARG A 64 8.40 6.97 -5.01
N MET A 65 9.45 7.21 -4.23
CA MET A 65 10.58 6.31 -4.05
C MET A 65 10.58 5.81 -2.62
N ALA A 66 10.80 4.51 -2.43
CA ALA A 66 10.85 3.93 -1.11
C ALA A 66 11.96 2.88 -0.98
N PHE A 67 12.54 2.79 0.22
CA PHE A 67 13.51 1.78 0.60
C PHE A 67 12.96 0.97 1.77
N GLY A 68 12.80 -0.32 1.56
CA GLY A 68 12.42 -1.28 2.57
C GLY A 68 13.61 -2.07 3.07
N TYR A 69 13.61 -2.43 4.35
CA TYR A 69 14.62 -3.29 4.97
C TYR A 69 13.96 -4.30 5.91
N GLY A 70 14.33 -5.57 5.77
CA GLY A 70 13.93 -6.65 6.65
C GLY A 70 14.77 -6.66 7.93
N LEU A 71 14.24 -6.17 9.05
CA LEU A 71 14.89 -6.26 10.36
C LEU A 71 14.87 -7.69 10.91
N SER A 72 13.81 -8.42 10.61
CA SER A 72 13.66 -9.86 10.84
C SER A 72 12.69 -10.41 9.82
N ASP A 73 12.54 -11.74 9.74
CA ASP A 73 11.58 -12.38 8.82
C ASP A 73 10.11 -12.04 9.11
N GLN A 74 9.84 -11.35 10.21
CA GLN A 74 8.51 -10.90 10.63
C GLN A 74 8.37 -9.38 10.73
N PHE A 75 9.45 -8.61 10.49
CA PHE A 75 9.45 -7.19 10.73
C PHE A 75 10.19 -6.42 9.63
N THR A 76 9.46 -5.59 8.90
CA THR A 76 9.97 -4.74 7.81
C THR A 76 9.76 -3.28 8.14
N VAL A 77 10.77 -2.47 7.88
CA VAL A 77 10.70 -1.00 7.93
C VAL A 77 10.88 -0.45 6.53
N THR A 78 10.08 0.52 6.15
CA THR A 78 10.17 1.20 4.84
C THR A 78 10.20 2.71 5.05
N LEU A 79 11.14 3.37 4.39
CA LEU A 79 11.25 4.83 4.31
C LEU A 79 10.92 5.26 2.89
N GLY A 80 10.01 6.20 2.73
CA GLY A 80 9.58 6.69 1.43
C GLY A 80 9.65 8.20 1.32
N ARG A 81 9.75 8.68 0.07
CA ARG A 81 9.57 10.06 -0.29
C ARG A 81 8.70 10.15 -1.54
N SER A 82 7.69 11.03 -1.50
CA SER A 82 6.85 11.34 -2.65
C SER A 82 7.10 12.77 -3.12
N SER A 83 7.06 12.98 -4.44
CA SER A 83 7.09 14.34 -5.02
C SER A 83 5.82 15.13 -4.75
N LEU A 84 4.71 14.47 -4.41
CA LEU A 84 3.50 15.13 -4.00
C LEU A 84 3.68 15.67 -2.58
N MET A 85 3.63 16.98 -2.40
CA MET A 85 3.80 17.70 -1.12
C MET A 85 5.14 17.44 -0.43
N ASP A 86 6.16 17.02 -1.15
CA ASP A 86 7.46 16.59 -0.59
C ASP A 86 7.29 15.70 0.63
N ASN A 87 6.35 14.75 0.52
CA ASN A 87 5.94 13.86 1.58
C ASN A 87 7.06 12.88 1.93
N LEU A 88 7.41 12.82 3.21
CA LEU A 88 8.31 11.80 3.77
C LEU A 88 7.49 10.82 4.58
N ASP A 89 7.62 9.54 4.31
CA ASP A 89 6.87 8.51 5.01
C ASP A 89 7.77 7.44 5.66
N LEU A 90 7.36 7.00 6.83
CA LEU A 90 7.90 5.85 7.54
C LEU A 90 6.79 4.83 7.71
N GLN A 91 7.05 3.60 7.29
CA GLN A 91 6.13 2.48 7.43
C GLN A 91 6.80 1.36 8.21
N ILE A 92 6.05 0.74 9.09
CA ILE A 92 6.47 -0.42 9.87
C ILE A 92 5.42 -1.50 9.65
N LYS A 93 5.85 -2.66 9.16
CA LYS A 93 5.00 -3.82 8.94
C LYS A 93 5.49 -4.98 9.79
N ASN A 94 4.56 -5.62 10.49
CA ASN A 94 4.83 -6.80 11.32
C ASN A 94 3.87 -7.93 10.96
N ARG A 95 4.39 -9.10 10.66
CA ARG A 95 3.61 -10.32 10.52
C ARG A 95 3.34 -10.89 11.91
N VAL A 96 2.07 -10.95 12.29
CA VAL A 96 1.65 -11.40 13.62
C VAL A 96 1.25 -12.87 13.67
N TRP A 97 0.88 -13.44 12.51
CA TRP A 97 0.50 -14.82 12.39
C TRP A 97 0.61 -15.32 10.95
N ASP A 98 0.95 -16.60 10.81
CA ASP A 98 0.88 -17.33 9.55
C ASP A 98 0.58 -18.81 9.76
N ALA A 99 -0.02 -19.44 8.76
CA ALA A 99 -0.32 -20.86 8.73
C ALA A 99 -0.20 -21.40 7.30
N SER A 100 0.30 -22.62 7.19
CA SER A 100 0.44 -23.31 5.92
C SER A 100 -0.01 -24.76 6.05
N SER A 101 -0.66 -25.24 5.00
CA SER A 101 -1.04 -26.64 4.79
C SER A 101 -0.62 -27.07 3.38
N ASN A 102 -0.86 -28.32 3.02
CA ASN A 102 -0.48 -28.85 1.70
C ASN A 102 -1.19 -28.16 0.51
N SER A 103 -2.32 -27.49 0.74
CA SER A 103 -3.15 -26.91 -0.33
C SER A 103 -3.50 -25.45 -0.12
N SER A 104 -3.11 -24.86 1.00
CA SER A 104 -3.44 -23.48 1.34
C SER A 104 -2.42 -22.88 2.28
N SER A 105 -2.23 -21.58 2.17
CA SER A 105 -1.42 -20.77 3.07
C SER A 105 -2.18 -19.51 3.43
N SER A 106 -1.94 -18.98 4.63
CA SER A 106 -2.53 -17.72 5.07
C SER A 106 -1.60 -16.97 6.01
N ALA A 107 -1.72 -15.65 6.03
CA ALA A 107 -0.92 -14.79 6.88
C ALA A 107 -1.72 -13.57 7.32
N LEU A 108 -1.40 -13.07 8.52
CA LEU A 108 -1.94 -11.86 9.10
C LEU A 108 -0.78 -10.93 9.46
N ALA A 109 -0.86 -9.70 9.00
CA ALA A 109 0.12 -8.66 9.32
C ALA A 109 -0.58 -7.37 9.75
N VAL A 110 0.14 -6.54 10.49
CA VAL A 110 -0.26 -5.18 10.84
C VAL A 110 0.77 -4.24 10.23
N GLN A 111 0.30 -3.18 9.58
CA GLN A 111 1.14 -2.10 9.09
C GLN A 111 0.70 -0.78 9.71
N ILE A 112 1.65 -0.02 10.20
CA ILE A 112 1.46 1.37 10.65
C ILE A 112 2.33 2.27 9.81
N GLY A 113 1.85 3.48 9.54
CA GLY A 113 2.63 4.46 8.81
C GLY A 113 2.42 5.86 9.35
N LEU A 114 3.48 6.65 9.24
CA LEU A 114 3.51 8.07 9.53
C LEU A 114 4.03 8.79 8.28
N ALA A 115 3.34 9.83 7.84
CA ALA A 115 3.77 10.66 6.75
C ALA A 115 3.83 12.13 7.18
N TRP A 116 4.86 12.81 6.74
CA TRP A 116 5.07 14.23 6.98
C TRP A 116 5.15 14.98 5.65
N ASN A 117 4.22 15.90 5.43
CA ASN A 117 4.18 16.75 4.26
C ASN A 117 5.02 17.99 4.52
N THR A 118 6.23 18.03 3.95
CA THR A 118 7.22 19.07 4.25
C THR A 118 7.03 20.34 3.43
N ASP A 119 6.26 20.28 2.33
CA ASP A 119 5.96 21.41 1.45
C ASP A 119 4.65 22.11 1.87
N ALA A 120 4.60 22.54 3.12
CA ALA A 120 3.45 23.21 3.69
C ALA A 120 3.24 24.61 3.12
N ASP A 121 4.28 25.22 2.55
CA ASP A 121 4.24 26.60 2.05
C ASP A 121 3.27 26.75 0.85
N HIS A 122 3.11 25.69 0.05
CA HIS A 122 2.14 25.65 -1.06
C HIS A 122 0.68 25.52 -0.60
N ILE A 123 0.46 25.11 0.65
CA ILE A 123 -0.89 25.02 1.25
C ILE A 123 -1.32 26.37 1.83
N GLN A 124 -0.41 27.30 2.05
CA GLN A 124 -0.64 28.60 2.69
C GLN A 124 -1.70 29.46 1.97
N ILE A 125 -1.99 29.19 0.71
CA ILE A 125 -3.09 29.86 -0.01
C ILE A 125 -4.43 29.67 0.73
N TYR A 126 -4.57 28.56 1.47
CA TYR A 126 -5.81 28.21 2.17
C TYR A 126 -5.70 28.26 3.68
N VAL A 127 -4.50 28.04 4.23
CA VAL A 127 -4.28 27.96 5.69
C VAL A 127 -2.83 28.37 6.00
N ASP A 128 -2.66 29.29 6.95
CA ASP A 128 -1.33 29.66 7.46
C ASP A 128 -0.77 28.52 8.31
N ARG A 129 0.13 27.73 7.75
CA ARG A 129 0.79 26.59 8.40
C ARG A 129 2.30 26.68 8.25
N ASN A 130 3.02 26.41 9.32
CA ASN A 130 4.46 26.19 9.24
C ASN A 130 4.75 24.68 8.98
N ARG A 131 5.99 24.36 8.58
CA ARG A 131 6.40 22.98 8.26
C ARG A 131 6.20 21.98 9.40
N ALA A 132 6.31 22.43 10.64
CA ALA A 132 6.19 21.58 11.84
C ALA A 132 4.78 21.53 12.40
N ASP A 133 3.79 22.15 11.73
CA ASP A 133 2.41 22.09 12.17
C ASP A 133 1.92 20.63 12.19
N SER A 134 1.22 20.28 13.26
CA SER A 134 0.68 18.94 13.44
C SER A 134 -0.33 18.52 12.36
N ALA A 135 -0.93 19.49 11.65
CA ALA A 135 -1.82 19.25 10.53
C ALA A 135 -1.08 18.76 9.26
N ASN A 136 0.25 18.86 9.20
CA ASN A 136 1.04 18.33 8.10
C ASN A 136 1.40 16.85 8.28
N PHE A 137 1.05 16.26 9.41
CA PHE A 137 1.29 14.85 9.68
C PHE A 137 0.04 14.02 9.42
N GLN A 138 0.26 12.89 8.77
CA GLN A 138 -0.75 11.86 8.52
C GLN A 138 -0.27 10.57 9.14
N TYR A 139 -1.18 9.77 9.68
CA TYR A 139 -0.85 8.43 10.14
C TYR A 139 -1.98 7.46 9.80
N TYR A 140 -1.62 6.20 9.65
CA TYR A 140 -2.56 5.15 9.33
C TYR A 140 -2.21 3.84 10.02
N VAL A 141 -3.22 3.01 10.14
CA VAL A 141 -3.10 1.63 10.59
C VAL A 141 -3.86 0.74 9.62
N GLN A 142 -3.25 -0.36 9.21
CA GLN A 142 -3.83 -1.35 8.31
C GLN A 142 -3.68 -2.74 8.93
N LEU A 143 -4.76 -3.50 8.93
CA LEU A 143 -4.72 -4.93 9.19
C LEU A 143 -4.74 -5.66 7.85
N ILE A 144 -3.81 -6.58 7.63
CA ILE A 144 -3.61 -7.22 6.34
C ILE A 144 -3.81 -8.72 6.52
N TYR A 145 -4.90 -9.25 5.99
CA TYR A 145 -5.13 -10.68 5.91
C TYR A 145 -4.95 -11.17 4.48
N ASN A 146 -4.14 -12.20 4.31
CA ASN A 146 -3.92 -12.86 3.04
C ASN A 146 -4.19 -14.35 3.13
N ALA A 147 -4.75 -14.92 2.07
CA ALA A 147 -4.85 -16.36 1.92
C ALA A 147 -4.58 -16.79 0.48
N ARG A 148 -3.95 -17.95 0.32
CA ARG A 148 -3.67 -18.61 -0.96
C ARG A 148 -4.26 -20.01 -0.92
N LEU A 149 -5.03 -20.35 -1.96
CA LEU A 149 -5.89 -21.51 -2.01
C LEU A 149 -5.67 -22.28 -3.31
N PHE A 150 -6.28 -23.46 -3.40
CA PHE A 150 -6.33 -24.29 -4.60
C PHE A 150 -4.95 -24.63 -5.18
N ASN A 151 -4.06 -25.16 -4.32
CA ASN A 151 -2.68 -25.50 -4.69
C ASN A 151 -1.98 -24.30 -5.32
N ASP A 152 -2.01 -23.18 -4.64
CA ASP A 152 -1.32 -21.92 -4.97
C ASP A 152 -1.80 -21.22 -6.25
N ARG A 153 -2.98 -21.56 -6.77
CA ARG A 153 -3.51 -20.92 -7.98
C ARG A 153 -4.33 -19.66 -7.74
N PHE A 154 -4.86 -19.48 -6.54
CA PHE A 154 -5.70 -18.33 -6.21
C PHE A 154 -5.25 -17.72 -4.89
N ALA A 155 -4.97 -16.43 -4.89
CA ALA A 155 -4.69 -15.68 -3.69
C ALA A 155 -5.66 -14.51 -3.55
N PHE A 156 -5.99 -14.16 -2.30
CA PHE A 156 -6.76 -12.97 -2.00
C PHE A 156 -6.25 -12.27 -0.74
N GLY A 157 -6.56 -10.98 -0.66
CA GLY A 157 -6.26 -10.17 0.52
C GLY A 157 -7.41 -9.26 0.90
N ILE A 158 -7.50 -8.97 2.20
CA ILE A 158 -8.45 -8.03 2.79
C ILE A 158 -7.66 -7.10 3.71
N VAL A 159 -7.83 -5.78 3.50
CA VAL A 159 -7.05 -4.74 4.18
C VAL A 159 -7.98 -3.64 4.70
N PRO A 160 -8.65 -3.83 5.85
CA PRO A 160 -9.26 -2.73 6.56
C PRO A 160 -8.20 -1.74 7.01
N SER A 161 -8.45 -0.46 6.76
CA SER A 161 -7.51 0.62 7.02
C SER A 161 -8.18 1.80 7.69
N TYR A 162 -7.48 2.41 8.64
CA TYR A 162 -7.83 3.69 9.24
C TYR A 162 -6.73 4.71 8.90
N LEU A 163 -7.14 5.87 8.38
CA LEU A 163 -6.27 6.99 8.07
C LEU A 163 -6.70 8.21 8.86
N HIS A 164 -5.77 8.81 9.59
CA HIS A 164 -5.96 10.09 10.26
C HIS A 164 -5.37 11.20 9.41
N ASN A 165 -6.08 12.33 9.34
CA ASN A 165 -5.72 13.49 8.54
C ASN A 165 -5.50 13.12 7.07
N SER A 166 -6.46 12.37 6.51
CA SER A 166 -6.40 11.82 5.15
C SER A 166 -6.31 12.92 4.07
N VAL A 167 -6.71 14.15 4.40
CA VAL A 167 -6.66 15.32 3.50
C VAL A 167 -5.94 16.47 4.16
N ILE A 168 -4.69 16.68 3.80
CA ILE A 168 -3.86 17.75 4.38
C ILE A 168 -4.27 19.17 3.97
N TYR A 169 -5.01 19.31 2.88
CA TYR A 169 -5.54 20.61 2.41
C TYR A 169 -6.77 21.08 3.19
N SER A 170 -7.40 20.19 3.95
CA SER A 170 -8.56 20.56 4.75
C SER A 170 -8.13 21.29 6.01
N VAL A 171 -8.93 22.30 6.40
CA VAL A 171 -8.76 22.98 7.69
C VAL A 171 -9.09 22.02 8.83
N GLU A 172 -10.07 21.15 8.63
CA GLU A 172 -10.48 20.16 9.60
C GLU A 172 -9.76 18.84 9.36
N ARG A 173 -9.25 18.23 10.42
CA ARG A 173 -8.61 16.91 10.36
C ARG A 173 -9.65 15.85 10.07
N GLN A 174 -9.48 15.14 8.98
CA GLN A 174 -10.41 14.11 8.57
C GLN A 174 -9.90 12.71 8.92
N GLN A 175 -10.84 11.86 9.27
CA GLN A 175 -10.60 10.44 9.54
C GLN A 175 -11.28 9.64 8.45
N THR A 176 -10.55 8.71 7.86
CA THR A 176 -11.06 7.90 6.75
C THR A 176 -10.88 6.42 7.04
N PHE A 177 -11.93 5.66 6.81
CA PHE A 177 -11.93 4.20 6.87
C PHE A 177 -12.09 3.64 5.46
N THR A 178 -11.20 2.74 5.08
CA THR A 178 -11.26 2.03 3.80
C THR A 178 -11.24 0.53 4.02
N LEU A 179 -11.77 -0.22 3.05
CA LEU A 179 -11.70 -1.68 3.02
C LEU A 179 -11.08 -2.12 1.69
N GLY A 180 -9.77 -2.23 1.67
CA GLY A 180 -9.06 -2.76 0.52
C GLY A 180 -9.28 -4.26 0.35
N THR A 181 -9.46 -4.69 -0.89
CA THR A 181 -9.49 -6.10 -1.27
C THR A 181 -8.70 -6.30 -2.55
N TYR A 182 -8.04 -7.42 -2.67
CA TYR A 182 -7.35 -7.80 -3.91
C TYR A 182 -7.39 -9.30 -4.13
N TYR A 183 -7.31 -9.68 -5.39
CA TYR A 183 -7.40 -11.06 -5.85
C TYR A 183 -6.34 -11.28 -6.93
N GLN A 184 -5.69 -12.43 -6.91
CA GLN A 184 -4.72 -12.83 -7.91
C GLN A 184 -4.94 -14.27 -8.32
N LEU A 185 -4.93 -14.49 -9.64
CA LEU A 185 -4.97 -15.81 -10.25
C LEU A 185 -3.61 -16.09 -10.88
N TYR A 186 -2.98 -17.18 -10.48
CA TYR A 186 -1.72 -17.66 -11.05
C TYR A 186 -2.02 -18.73 -12.10
N PHE A 187 -1.55 -18.50 -13.32
CA PHE A 187 -1.69 -19.48 -14.41
C PHE A 187 -0.60 -20.54 -14.33
N ASP A 188 0.61 -20.08 -14.00
CA ASP A 188 1.80 -20.89 -13.78
C ASP A 188 2.74 -20.20 -12.77
N ASP A 189 4.00 -20.63 -12.71
CA ASP A 189 4.99 -20.06 -11.79
C ASP A 189 5.49 -18.67 -12.23
N MET A 190 5.19 -18.24 -13.45
CA MET A 190 5.67 -16.98 -14.02
C MET A 190 4.56 -15.95 -14.17
N TRP A 191 3.34 -16.36 -14.56
CA TRP A 191 2.28 -15.45 -14.97
C TRP A 191 1.09 -15.45 -14.03
N GLY A 192 0.60 -14.28 -13.74
CA GLY A 192 -0.65 -14.08 -13.00
C GLY A 192 -1.39 -12.83 -13.44
N VAL A 193 -2.68 -12.80 -13.17
CA VAL A 193 -3.51 -11.59 -13.30
C VAL A 193 -4.07 -11.24 -11.93
N TRP A 194 -4.20 -9.95 -11.68
CA TRP A 194 -4.72 -9.46 -10.42
C TRP A 194 -5.71 -8.31 -10.60
N ILE A 195 -6.55 -8.15 -9.59
CA ILE A 195 -7.46 -7.02 -9.45
C ILE A 195 -7.44 -6.55 -8.00
N GLU A 196 -7.46 -5.25 -7.81
CA GLU A 196 -7.49 -4.58 -6.51
C GLU A 196 -8.65 -3.58 -6.47
N TYR A 197 -9.41 -3.58 -5.38
CA TYR A 197 -10.50 -2.64 -5.14
C TYR A 197 -10.44 -2.11 -3.71
N SER A 198 -10.49 -0.80 -3.56
CA SER A 198 -10.44 -0.13 -2.25
C SER A 198 -11.52 0.95 -2.13
N PRO A 199 -12.71 0.59 -1.62
CA PRO A 199 -13.76 1.54 -1.32
C PRO A 199 -13.46 2.33 -0.04
N THR A 200 -13.88 3.60 -0.02
CA THR A 200 -13.97 4.41 1.18
C THR A 200 -15.29 4.15 1.87
N LEU A 201 -15.25 3.61 3.09
CA LEU A 201 -16.45 3.26 3.87
C LEU A 201 -17.01 4.46 4.62
N SER A 202 -16.15 5.32 5.14
CA SER A 202 -16.52 6.55 5.84
C SER A 202 -15.37 7.55 5.87
N GLY A 203 -15.69 8.81 6.14
CA GLY A 203 -14.71 9.89 6.19
C GLY A 203 -14.66 10.68 4.89
N TYR A 204 -13.46 11.05 4.45
CA TYR A 204 -13.29 11.86 3.25
C TYR A 204 -13.77 11.14 1.99
N GLN A 205 -14.70 11.76 1.29
CA GLN A 205 -15.29 11.24 0.07
C GLN A 205 -14.99 12.11 -1.17
N GLY A 206 -13.97 12.95 -1.10
CA GLY A 206 -13.53 13.76 -2.23
C GLY A 206 -14.32 15.05 -2.47
N ILE A 207 -15.13 15.48 -1.53
CA ILE A 207 -15.86 16.74 -1.65
C ILE A 207 -14.91 17.88 -1.29
N LEU A 208 -14.49 18.65 -2.27
CA LEU A 208 -13.69 19.86 -2.06
C LEU A 208 -14.57 21.11 -1.91
N GLU A 209 -15.81 21.06 -2.39
CA GLU A 209 -16.78 22.17 -2.29
C GLU A 209 -18.17 21.68 -1.87
N PRO A 210 -18.92 22.48 -1.08
CA PRO A 210 -20.26 22.11 -0.60
C PRO A 210 -21.29 21.92 -1.72
N SER A 211 -21.03 22.41 -2.92
CA SER A 211 -21.90 22.30 -4.09
C SER A 211 -21.72 21.03 -4.91
N GLN A 212 -20.65 20.26 -4.66
CA GLN A 212 -20.39 19.01 -5.37
C GLN A 212 -21.07 17.86 -4.64
N THR A 213 -21.97 17.17 -5.31
CA THR A 213 -22.47 15.87 -4.86
C THR A 213 -21.31 14.91 -4.74
N GLY A 214 -21.02 14.45 -3.51
CA GLY A 214 -19.85 13.65 -3.21
C GLY A 214 -19.79 12.37 -4.06
N HIS A 215 -18.70 12.22 -4.78
CA HIS A 215 -18.34 10.93 -5.35
C HIS A 215 -17.46 10.20 -4.33
N SER A 216 -17.83 9.00 -3.97
CA SER A 216 -16.99 8.15 -3.14
C SER A 216 -15.67 7.89 -3.88
N HIS A 217 -14.53 8.20 -3.27
CA HIS A 217 -13.23 7.83 -3.81
C HIS A 217 -13.00 6.34 -3.64
N ASN A 218 -13.41 5.59 -4.64
CA ASN A 218 -13.11 4.18 -4.74
C ASN A 218 -11.97 4.01 -5.74
N SER A 219 -10.95 3.26 -5.41
CA SER A 219 -9.90 2.89 -6.35
C SER A 219 -10.13 1.48 -6.88
N LEU A 220 -9.98 1.33 -8.18
CA LEU A 220 -9.97 0.04 -8.86
C LEU A 220 -8.70 -0.05 -9.69
N SER A 221 -7.91 -1.09 -9.49
CA SER A 221 -6.68 -1.35 -10.23
C SER A 221 -6.66 -2.79 -10.71
N SER A 222 -6.02 -3.04 -11.83
CA SER A 222 -5.83 -4.40 -12.35
C SER A 222 -4.52 -4.48 -13.11
N GLY A 223 -3.99 -5.66 -13.27
CA GLY A 223 -2.74 -5.84 -14.00
C GLY A 223 -2.34 -7.29 -14.20
N VAL A 224 -1.17 -7.44 -14.81
CA VAL A 224 -0.51 -8.72 -15.05
C VAL A 224 0.77 -8.71 -14.21
N SER A 225 1.05 -9.82 -13.53
CA SER A 225 2.34 -10.05 -12.88
C SER A 225 3.17 -11.03 -13.71
N ILE A 226 4.45 -10.73 -13.81
CA ILE A 226 5.48 -11.59 -14.36
C ILE A 226 6.54 -11.73 -13.28
N GLU A 227 6.88 -12.96 -12.91
CA GLU A 227 7.79 -13.27 -11.80
C GLU A 227 8.96 -14.13 -12.22
#